data_ff0eb2e921d5906cabbefe569e5adb5e
#
_entry.id   ff0eb2e921d5906cabbefe569e5adb5e
#
_cell.length_a   1.000
_cell.length_b   1.000
_cell.length_c   1.000
_cell.angle_alpha   90.00
_cell.angle_beta   90.00
_cell.angle_gamma   90.00
#
_symmetry.space_group_name_H-M   'P 1'
#
loop_
_entity.id
_entity.type
_entity.pdbx_description
1 polymer ?
#
loop_
_entity_poly.entity_id
_entity_poly.type
_entity_poly.pdbx_seq_one_letter_code
_entity_poly.pdbx_strand_id
1 'polypeptide(L)'
;MRLGIVVNVMDSSEKGATTYRMAADAVSAGHEVWLMSTGNLAYNPDDTVGAFARSVPPGKYTSEKFLNVFNSDKATNKWITLDDLDVLLLRNNPSVQKAWAQSAAIHFGRLAMRHGVIVLNDPNGLSKAMNKLYLQTFPEPVRPRDAGHTQPESH
;
A
#
# COMPACT_ATOMS: atom_id res chain seq x y z
N MET A 1 -2.02 9.63 -14.94
CA MET A 1 -1.32 9.73 -13.63
C MET A 1 -0.48 8.48 -13.41
N ARG A 2 0.58 8.61 -12.65
CA ARG A 2 1.43 7.51 -12.18
C ARG A 2 1.05 7.18 -10.72
N LEU A 3 0.50 6.00 -10.50
CA LEU A 3 0.06 5.53 -9.18
C LEU A 3 0.99 4.44 -8.66
N GLY A 4 1.40 4.57 -7.40
CA GLY A 4 2.03 3.51 -6.64
C GLY A 4 1.05 2.90 -5.65
N ILE A 5 1.10 1.57 -5.46
CA ILE A 5 0.28 0.86 -4.47
C ILE A 5 1.22 -0.01 -3.63
N VAL A 6 1.30 0.30 -2.34
CA VAL A 6 2.08 -0.49 -1.38
C VAL A 6 1.19 -1.56 -0.77
N VAL A 7 1.63 -2.81 -0.84
CA VAL A 7 0.96 -3.99 -0.29
C VAL A 7 1.88 -4.73 0.70
N ASN A 8 1.34 -5.68 1.45
CA ASN A 8 2.15 -6.50 2.35
C ASN A 8 3.15 -7.36 1.57
N VAL A 9 2.63 -8.10 0.62
CA VAL A 9 3.38 -8.96 -0.30
C VAL A 9 2.75 -8.86 -1.69
N MET A 10 3.57 -8.99 -2.73
CA MET A 10 3.08 -9.05 -4.11
C MET A 10 2.67 -10.48 -4.49
N ASP A 11 1.95 -11.17 -3.61
CA ASP A 11 1.44 -12.51 -3.85
C ASP A 11 -0.01 -12.44 -4.33
N SER A 12 -0.28 -13.17 -5.38
CA SER A 12 -1.55 -13.22 -6.08
C SER A 12 -2.59 -14.17 -5.48
N SER A 13 -2.30 -14.78 -4.34
CA SER A 13 -3.21 -15.74 -3.71
C SER A 13 -4.53 -15.12 -3.25
N GLU A 14 -4.58 -13.79 -3.05
CA GLU A 14 -5.79 -13.05 -2.70
C GLU A 14 -6.60 -12.66 -3.93
N LYS A 15 -7.15 -13.66 -4.64
CA LYS A 15 -8.12 -13.44 -5.71
C LYS A 15 -9.30 -12.65 -5.16
N GLY A 16 -9.55 -11.46 -5.70
CA GLY A 16 -10.67 -10.60 -5.30
C GLY A 16 -10.35 -9.52 -4.28
N ALA A 17 -9.09 -9.39 -3.84
CA ALA A 17 -8.70 -8.27 -2.99
C ALA A 17 -9.00 -6.92 -3.65
N THR A 18 -9.61 -6.02 -2.91
CA THR A 18 -9.98 -4.65 -3.35
C THR A 18 -8.80 -3.93 -4.01
N THR A 19 -7.58 -4.18 -3.56
CA THR A 19 -6.36 -3.58 -4.10
C THR A 19 -6.14 -3.90 -5.57
N TYR A 20 -6.29 -5.18 -5.96
CA TYR A 20 -6.11 -5.60 -7.36
C TYR A 20 -7.25 -5.11 -8.26
N ARG A 21 -8.47 -5.01 -7.71
CA ARG A 21 -9.60 -4.41 -8.42
C ARG A 21 -9.33 -2.93 -8.70
N MET A 22 -8.89 -2.17 -7.69
CA MET A 22 -8.50 -0.77 -7.86
C MET A 22 -7.38 -0.61 -8.89
N ALA A 23 -6.36 -1.48 -8.87
CA ALA A 23 -5.28 -1.45 -9.84
C ALA A 23 -5.78 -1.71 -11.27
N ALA A 24 -6.65 -2.72 -11.46
CA ALA A 24 -7.26 -3.04 -12.75
C ALA A 24 -8.11 -1.89 -13.30
N ASP A 25 -8.92 -1.27 -12.45
CA ASP A 25 -9.77 -0.13 -12.81
C ASP A 25 -8.91 1.09 -13.18
N ALA A 26 -7.84 1.37 -12.42
CA ALA A 26 -6.93 2.48 -12.69
C ALA A 26 -6.18 2.30 -14.02
N VAL A 27 -5.64 1.11 -14.31
CA VAL A 27 -4.99 0.82 -15.61
C VAL A 27 -6.01 0.93 -16.74
N SER A 28 -7.24 0.42 -16.54
CA SER A 28 -8.33 0.53 -17.51
C SER A 28 -8.77 1.96 -17.77
N ALA A 29 -8.59 2.85 -16.80
CA ALA A 29 -8.82 4.29 -16.95
C ALA A 29 -7.64 5.02 -17.62
N GLY A 30 -6.57 4.33 -17.99
CA GLY A 30 -5.41 4.89 -18.68
C GLY A 30 -4.31 5.40 -17.74
N HIS A 31 -4.29 4.99 -16.49
CA HIS A 31 -3.24 5.34 -15.54
C HIS A 31 -2.11 4.31 -15.56
N GLU A 32 -0.88 4.74 -15.31
CA GLU A 32 0.27 3.88 -15.05
C GLU A 32 0.23 3.45 -13.59
N VAL A 33 0.20 2.15 -13.31
CA VAL A 33 0.05 1.61 -11.95
C VAL A 33 1.22 0.69 -11.60
N TRP A 34 1.87 0.97 -10.48
CA TRP A 34 2.99 0.21 -9.93
C TRP A 34 2.63 -0.37 -8.58
N LEU A 35 2.70 -1.70 -8.45
CA LEU A 35 2.57 -2.37 -7.15
C LEU A 35 3.95 -2.71 -6.59
N MET A 36 4.10 -2.56 -5.28
CA MET A 36 5.30 -2.89 -4.53
C MET A 36 4.95 -3.39 -3.14
N SER A 37 5.75 -4.29 -2.59
CA SER A 37 5.62 -4.67 -1.18
C SER A 37 6.41 -3.73 -0.28
N THR A 38 6.08 -3.71 1.01
CA THR A 38 6.85 -2.95 2.01
C THR A 38 8.32 -3.33 2.05
N GLY A 39 8.67 -4.57 1.71
CA GLY A 39 10.05 -5.05 1.64
C GLY A 39 10.81 -4.62 0.38
N ASN A 40 10.12 -4.04 -0.60
CA ASN A 40 10.74 -3.54 -1.84
C ASN A 40 11.13 -2.06 -1.78
N LEU A 41 10.74 -1.36 -0.71
CA LEU A 41 11.04 0.05 -0.51
C LEU A 41 12.49 0.24 -0.06
N ALA A 42 13.15 1.25 -0.56
CA ALA A 42 14.50 1.62 -0.16
C ALA A 42 14.72 3.13 -0.21
N TYR A 43 15.64 3.60 0.62
CA TYR A 43 16.14 4.95 0.61
C TYR A 43 17.43 5.00 -0.21
N ASN A 44 17.47 5.87 -1.20
CA ASN A 44 18.60 6.00 -2.11
C ASN A 44 19.62 7.00 -1.57
N PRO A 45 20.92 6.89 -1.96
CA PRO A 45 21.96 7.82 -1.50
C PRO A 45 21.77 9.29 -1.93
N ASP A 46 20.92 9.54 -2.90
CA ASP A 46 20.55 10.86 -3.42
C ASP A 46 19.32 11.47 -2.72
N ASP A 47 18.97 10.95 -1.54
CA ASP A 47 17.81 11.34 -0.73
C ASP A 47 16.44 11.05 -1.37
N THR A 48 16.37 10.32 -2.48
CA THR A 48 15.12 9.86 -3.07
C THR A 48 14.63 8.55 -2.47
N VAL A 49 13.34 8.27 -2.62
CA VAL A 49 12.74 6.98 -2.23
C VAL A 49 12.57 6.12 -3.46
N GLY A 50 13.11 4.91 -3.44
CA GLY A 50 12.99 3.95 -4.51
C GLY A 50 12.22 2.69 -4.11
N ALA A 51 11.75 1.97 -5.11
CA ALA A 51 11.14 0.66 -4.92
C ALA A 51 11.34 -0.25 -6.11
N PHE A 52 11.54 -1.54 -5.85
CA PHE A 52 11.38 -2.55 -6.89
C PHE A 52 9.89 -2.85 -7.05
N ALA A 53 9.32 -2.50 -8.20
CA ALA A 53 7.89 -2.50 -8.43
C ALA A 53 7.50 -3.28 -9.68
N ARG A 54 6.24 -3.71 -9.72
CA ARG A 54 5.65 -4.45 -10.83
C ARG A 54 4.43 -3.73 -11.40
N SER A 55 4.33 -3.71 -12.72
CA SER A 55 3.23 -3.12 -13.47
C SER A 55 2.75 -4.06 -14.58
N VAL A 56 1.54 -3.83 -15.09
CA VAL A 56 1.00 -4.49 -16.27
C VAL A 56 0.98 -3.53 -17.47
N PRO A 57 1.01 -4.04 -18.71
CA PRO A 57 0.86 -3.20 -19.91
C PRO A 57 -0.45 -2.39 -19.91
N PRO A 58 -0.49 -1.23 -20.58
CA PRO A 58 -1.74 -0.48 -20.78
C PRO A 58 -2.81 -1.37 -21.44
N GLY A 59 -4.07 -1.23 -21.01
CA GLY A 59 -5.17 -2.02 -21.56
C GLY A 59 -6.43 -1.96 -20.72
N LYS A 60 -7.43 -2.75 -21.11
CA LYS A 60 -8.68 -2.94 -20.36
C LYS A 60 -8.62 -4.25 -19.58
N TYR A 61 -8.85 -4.16 -18.29
CA TYR A 61 -8.69 -5.27 -17.35
C TYR A 61 -9.94 -5.47 -16.50
N THR A 62 -10.35 -6.72 -16.36
CA THR A 62 -11.07 -7.19 -15.17
C THR A 62 -10.04 -7.52 -14.09
N SER A 63 -10.47 -7.65 -12.83
CA SER A 63 -9.55 -8.03 -11.73
C SER A 63 -8.84 -9.36 -12.01
N GLU A 64 -9.54 -10.33 -12.56
CA GLU A 64 -8.97 -11.64 -12.91
C GLU A 64 -7.93 -11.52 -14.03
N LYS A 65 -8.27 -10.83 -15.13
CA LYS A 65 -7.33 -10.59 -16.24
C LYS A 65 -6.10 -9.83 -15.76
N PHE A 66 -6.28 -8.83 -14.89
CA PHE A 66 -5.18 -8.08 -14.30
C PHE A 66 -4.22 -9.03 -13.56
N LEU A 67 -4.75 -9.86 -12.65
CA LEU A 67 -3.94 -10.81 -11.88
C LEU A 67 -3.20 -11.82 -12.77
N ASN A 68 -3.87 -12.35 -13.79
CA ASN A 68 -3.25 -13.29 -14.73
C ASN A 68 -2.06 -12.65 -15.46
N VAL A 69 -2.20 -11.40 -15.91
CA VAL A 69 -1.11 -10.67 -16.57
C VAL A 69 -0.04 -10.25 -15.56
N PHE A 70 -0.44 -9.78 -14.38
CA PHE A 70 0.46 -9.38 -13.31
C PHE A 70 1.39 -10.52 -12.85
N ASN A 71 0.92 -11.76 -12.90
CA ASN A 71 1.69 -12.96 -12.52
C ASN A 71 2.39 -13.64 -13.69
N SER A 72 2.31 -13.08 -14.89
CA SER A 72 2.96 -13.63 -16.08
C SER A 72 4.25 -12.87 -16.44
N ASP A 73 4.94 -13.37 -17.45
CA ASP A 73 6.10 -12.74 -18.08
C ASP A 73 5.77 -11.42 -18.82
N LYS A 74 4.47 -11.13 -19.01
CA LYS A 74 3.99 -9.87 -19.59
C LYS A 74 4.07 -8.70 -18.63
N ALA A 75 4.18 -8.96 -17.33
CA ALA A 75 4.35 -7.91 -16.34
C ALA A 75 5.77 -7.33 -16.39
N THR A 76 5.86 -6.03 -16.21
CA THR A 76 7.14 -5.31 -16.13
C THR A 76 7.58 -5.21 -14.68
N ASN A 77 8.80 -5.64 -14.40
CA ASN A 77 9.44 -5.47 -13.09
C ASN A 77 10.61 -4.52 -13.25
N LYS A 78 10.65 -3.44 -12.48
CA LYS A 78 11.79 -2.53 -12.49
C LYS A 78 11.91 -1.75 -11.18
N TRP A 79 13.09 -1.16 -10.99
CA TRP A 79 13.29 -0.12 -9.98
C TRP A 79 12.60 1.17 -10.43
N ILE A 80 11.82 1.78 -9.56
CA ILE A 80 11.19 3.08 -9.80
C ILE A 80 11.55 4.03 -8.67
N THR A 81 11.51 5.33 -8.93
CA THR A 81 11.59 6.39 -7.93
C THR A 81 10.16 6.77 -7.53
N LEU A 82 9.87 6.68 -6.22
CA LEU A 82 8.52 7.01 -5.73
C LEU A 82 8.21 8.50 -5.85
N ASP A 83 9.25 9.34 -5.81
CA ASP A 83 9.11 10.79 -5.93
C ASP A 83 8.59 11.23 -7.32
N ASP A 84 8.68 10.33 -8.31
CA ASP A 84 8.11 10.51 -9.66
C ASP A 84 6.62 10.09 -9.76
N LEU A 85 6.03 9.59 -8.70
CA LEU A 85 4.61 9.23 -8.67
C LEU A 85 3.74 10.47 -8.40
N ASP A 86 2.55 10.49 -8.98
CA ASP A 86 1.53 11.48 -8.63
C ASP A 86 0.85 11.11 -7.30
N VAL A 87 0.57 9.80 -7.11
CA VAL A 87 -0.15 9.29 -5.94
C VAL A 87 0.48 7.98 -5.47
N LEU A 88 0.63 7.83 -4.16
CA LEU A 88 1.04 6.61 -3.49
C LEU A 88 -0.06 6.13 -2.53
N LEU A 89 -0.61 4.95 -2.77
CA LEU A 89 -1.64 4.34 -1.94
C LEU A 89 -1.00 3.37 -0.95
N LEU A 90 -1.13 3.63 0.35
CA LEU A 90 -0.66 2.74 1.41
C LEU A 90 -1.78 1.73 1.72
N ARG A 91 -1.72 0.57 1.06
CA ARG A 91 -2.72 -0.51 1.15
C ARG A 91 -2.23 -1.73 1.94
N ASN A 92 -1.04 -1.65 2.51
CA ASN A 92 -0.54 -2.68 3.42
C ASN A 92 -1.33 -2.69 4.73
N ASN A 93 -1.46 -3.88 5.32
CA ASN A 93 -2.02 -4.06 6.65
C ASN A 93 -0.87 -4.35 7.64
N PRO A 94 -0.49 -3.39 8.48
CA PRO A 94 0.65 -3.57 9.39
C PRO A 94 0.40 -4.64 10.46
N SER A 95 -0.86 -4.93 10.82
CA SER A 95 -1.19 -5.90 11.88
C SER A 95 -0.77 -7.34 11.56
N VAL A 96 -0.58 -7.68 10.29
CA VAL A 96 -0.16 -9.01 9.83
C VAL A 96 1.29 -9.04 9.33
N GLN A 97 2.01 -7.93 9.51
CA GLN A 97 3.40 -7.81 9.09
C GLN A 97 4.38 -8.08 10.24
N LYS A 98 5.60 -8.50 9.90
CA LYS A 98 6.70 -8.56 10.86
C LYS A 98 6.99 -7.17 11.43
N ALA A 99 7.47 -7.11 12.67
CA ALA A 99 7.69 -5.86 13.40
C ALA A 99 8.48 -4.80 12.61
N TRP A 100 9.55 -5.19 11.89
CA TRP A 100 10.33 -4.27 11.07
C TRP A 100 9.55 -3.67 9.89
N ALA A 101 8.55 -4.38 9.36
CA ALA A 101 7.76 -3.96 8.20
C ALA A 101 6.53 -3.14 8.59
N GLN A 102 6.08 -3.22 9.85
CA GLN A 102 4.84 -2.57 10.30
C GLN A 102 4.85 -1.05 10.10
N SER A 103 5.98 -0.41 10.32
CA SER A 103 6.14 1.04 10.16
C SER A 103 6.76 1.45 8.82
N ALA A 104 7.23 0.50 8.00
CA ALA A 104 7.97 0.81 6.77
C ALA A 104 7.15 1.70 5.82
N ALA A 105 5.91 1.33 5.49
CA ALA A 105 5.07 2.13 4.60
C ALA A 105 4.80 3.53 5.16
N ILE A 106 4.70 3.69 6.48
CA ILE A 106 4.51 4.99 7.14
C ILE A 106 5.73 5.88 6.93
N HIS A 107 6.93 5.35 7.17
CA HIS A 107 8.17 6.11 7.02
C HIS A 107 8.43 6.50 5.56
N PHE A 108 8.34 5.56 4.65
CA PHE A 108 8.53 5.82 3.22
C PHE A 108 7.42 6.70 2.65
N GLY A 109 6.17 6.57 3.11
CA GLY A 109 5.08 7.47 2.75
C GLY A 109 5.35 8.91 3.18
N ARG A 110 5.88 9.12 4.40
CA ARG A 110 6.28 10.47 4.86
C ARG A 110 7.40 11.07 4.02
N LEU A 111 8.37 10.26 3.59
CA LEU A 111 9.44 10.71 2.71
C LEU A 111 8.87 11.11 1.34
N ALA A 112 8.03 10.29 0.73
CA ALA A 112 7.39 10.59 -0.56
C ALA A 112 6.57 11.89 -0.50
N MET A 113 5.84 12.15 0.61
CA MET A 113 5.12 13.41 0.81
C MET A 113 6.03 14.64 0.78
N ARG A 114 7.28 14.54 1.27
CA ARG A 114 8.25 15.67 1.23
C ARG A 114 8.65 16.03 -0.19
N HIS A 115 8.55 15.10 -1.11
CA HIS A 115 8.82 15.27 -2.54
C HIS A 115 7.57 15.62 -3.35
N GLY A 116 6.44 15.89 -2.68
CA GLY A 116 5.22 16.38 -3.32
C GLY A 116 4.25 15.28 -3.78
N VAL A 117 4.54 14.01 -3.48
CA VAL A 117 3.65 12.90 -3.80
C VAL A 117 2.40 12.94 -2.91
N ILE A 118 1.22 12.77 -3.49
CA ILE A 118 -0.02 12.62 -2.72
C ILE A 118 -0.05 11.21 -2.12
N VAL A 119 0.02 11.10 -0.80
CA VAL A 119 0.02 9.80 -0.12
C VAL A 119 -1.31 9.53 0.58
N LEU A 120 -1.96 8.43 0.23
CA LEU A 120 -3.22 7.92 0.77
C LEU A 120 -3.03 6.46 1.25
N ASN A 121 -3.42 6.07 2.43
CA ASN A 121 -3.89 6.89 3.55
C ASN A 121 -2.77 7.77 4.09
N ASP A 122 -3.15 8.85 4.80
CA ASP A 122 -2.15 9.72 5.44
C ASP A 122 -1.25 8.92 6.40
N PRO A 123 0.09 8.93 6.22
CA PRO A 123 1.01 8.19 7.07
C PRO A 123 0.94 8.60 8.55
N ASN A 124 0.62 9.86 8.84
CA ASN A 124 0.48 10.33 10.21
C ASN A 124 -0.79 9.80 10.88
N GLY A 125 -1.87 9.72 10.11
CA GLY A 125 -3.11 9.05 10.53
C GLY A 125 -2.90 7.56 10.77
N LEU A 126 -2.23 6.87 9.84
CA LEU A 126 -1.91 5.45 9.99
C LEU A 126 -1.05 5.15 11.21
N SER A 127 -0.05 6.00 11.51
CA SER A 127 0.81 5.80 12.69
C SER A 127 0.03 5.84 14.01
N LYS A 128 -1.03 6.64 14.09
CA LYS A 128 -1.94 6.70 15.25
C LYS A 128 -2.88 5.50 15.29
N ALA A 129 -3.35 5.04 14.13
CA ALA A 129 -4.32 3.97 13.98
C ALA A 129 -3.72 2.54 14.07
N MET A 130 -2.42 2.39 14.31
CA MET A 130 -1.78 1.08 14.50
C MET A 130 -2.30 0.32 15.72
N ASN A 131 -2.86 1.03 16.70
CA ASN A 131 -3.45 0.44 17.90
C ASN A 131 -4.96 0.71 17.94
N LYS A 132 -5.78 -0.30 18.23
CA LYS A 132 -7.23 -0.17 18.38
C LYS A 132 -7.64 0.84 19.46
N LEU A 133 -6.80 1.10 20.45
CA LEU A 133 -7.04 2.14 21.45
C LEU A 133 -7.20 3.54 20.85
N TYR A 134 -6.72 3.76 19.62
CA TYR A 134 -6.96 5.01 18.89
C TYR A 134 -8.46 5.29 18.69
N LEU A 135 -9.30 4.26 18.63
CA LEU A 135 -10.75 4.40 18.55
C LEU A 135 -11.34 5.17 19.75
N GLN A 136 -10.66 5.16 20.91
CA GLN A 136 -11.07 5.91 22.09
C GLN A 136 -10.95 7.44 21.93
N THR A 137 -10.22 7.89 20.91
CA THR A 137 -10.10 9.34 20.60
C THR A 137 -11.31 9.89 19.82
N PHE A 138 -12.17 9.00 19.29
CA PHE A 138 -13.39 9.40 18.60
C PHE A 138 -14.53 9.69 19.57
N PRO A 139 -15.54 10.51 19.19
CA PRO A 139 -16.73 10.72 20.00
C PRO A 139 -17.46 9.40 20.31
N GLU A 140 -17.97 9.26 21.52
CA GLU A 140 -18.62 8.04 22.01
C GLU A 140 -19.69 7.45 21.06
N PRO A 141 -20.57 8.25 20.41
CA PRO A 141 -21.61 7.71 19.53
C PRO A 141 -21.10 6.96 18.31
N VAL A 142 -19.84 7.18 17.90
CA VAL A 142 -19.23 6.54 16.70
C VAL A 142 -18.21 5.47 17.09
N ARG A 143 -18.01 5.20 18.38
CA ARG A 143 -17.12 4.14 18.84
C ARG A 143 -17.78 2.78 18.71
N PRO A 144 -17.07 1.72 18.26
CA PRO A 144 -17.55 0.35 18.41
C PRO A 144 -17.74 0.03 19.90
N ARG A 145 -18.87 -0.57 20.26
CA ARG A 145 -19.20 -0.91 21.67
C ARG A 145 -18.22 -1.89 22.31
N ASP A 146 -17.54 -2.71 21.48
CA ASP A 146 -16.65 -3.79 21.94
C ASP A 146 -15.15 -3.48 21.83
N ALA A 147 -14.76 -2.22 21.59
CA ALA A 147 -13.35 -1.83 21.38
C ALA A 147 -12.47 -1.91 22.66
N GLY A 148 -12.97 -2.41 23.77
CA GLY A 148 -12.33 -2.32 25.08
C GLY A 148 -11.70 -3.60 25.67
N HIS A 149 -11.82 -4.75 25.03
CA HIS A 149 -11.27 -6.00 25.60
C HIS A 149 -10.03 -6.46 24.84
N THR A 150 -8.86 -5.92 25.20
CA THR A 150 -7.61 -6.66 25.06
C THR A 150 -7.59 -7.71 26.16
N GLN A 151 -8.03 -8.94 25.87
CA GLN A 151 -7.68 -10.05 26.74
C GLN A 151 -6.18 -10.25 26.67
N PRO A 152 -5.45 -10.32 27.82
CA PRO A 152 -4.07 -10.78 27.80
C PRO A 152 -4.10 -12.24 27.33
N GLU A 153 -3.30 -12.54 26.30
CA GLU A 153 -3.05 -13.93 25.90
C GLU A 153 -2.46 -14.64 27.13
N SER A 154 -3.23 -15.59 27.66
CA SER A 154 -2.75 -16.53 28.68
C SER A 154 -1.70 -17.43 28.03
N HIS A 155 -0.48 -17.37 28.55
CA HIS A 155 0.63 -18.28 28.26
C HIS A 155 0.34 -19.71 28.71
#